data_bc481ba6b96eb2ba8025bff3f02874ca
#
_entry.id   bc481ba6b96eb2ba8025bff3f02874ca
#
_cell.length_a   1.000
_cell.length_b   1.000
_cell.length_c   1.000
_cell.angle_alpha   90.00
_cell.angle_beta   90.00
_cell.angle_gamma   90.00
#
_symmetry.space_group_name_H-M   'P 1'
#
loop_
_entity.id
_entity.type
_entity.pdbx_description
1 polymer ?
#
loop_
_entity_poly.entity_id
_entity_poly.type
_entity_poly.pdbx_seq_one_letter_code
_entity_poly.pdbx_strand_id
1 'polypeptide(L)'
;MNTEIKNTKIILIYLLPTVALCLYFLVSSYSMPLHDFSNSYFPARLLHEGVAPETVIFDIHSFNSYIWELGYTEELVDFYVNSPFTVAAFYPLAYIENPYTAKLIFNCISMLLFLAGLLLLAKKTLGNAKWLLLAIPILFYVPIRNQILFGQSYFIILFCVIAGYYFLDKKKEYLTGVFLGFAVLLKFFPVFYGIPLAFQKKWKTIGWCILGTAIVCVIGISITGYTLWESYFFDILPHTFLSNTTTDYRPNYQSLDVFFKTLFVEDAYYNPNAWIANERIYGFANWITKAIILGSAIAISIRKKNNMLALLAIWVTTLFLTQDRTATYAQILWIIPLFVVFPLSRKRLNLHYKLVLLGLLIVICNFPFRVLASMFVGIQFSRLWLVILLSICIYKLLGGKFQVRYIALTFAVLFPMFYGTIKGKTEDASHYALSEKKHFMVYDFFNDQGKLAYKALGRHGDETITTDISITSFDEQAIILKEHELYDGDDVIKTDASLKKKPVLVNDSRVYFLTDHHSRRGAFTLKYIDLDN
;
A
#
# COMPACT_ATOMS: atom_id res chain seq x y z
N MET A 1 12.70 -15.92 38.42
CA MET A 1 13.70 -16.26 37.39
C MET A 1 13.45 -17.63 36.74
N ASN A 2 13.30 -18.76 37.47
CA ASN A 2 13.07 -20.07 36.83
C ASN A 2 11.81 -20.21 35.98
N THR A 3 10.68 -19.64 36.39
CA THR A 3 9.41 -19.67 35.62
C THR A 3 9.47 -18.84 34.34
N GLU A 4 10.19 -17.74 34.33
CA GLU A 4 10.37 -16.89 33.14
C GLU A 4 11.25 -17.55 32.08
N ILE A 5 12.35 -18.20 32.54
CA ILE A 5 13.24 -18.96 31.67
C ILE A 5 12.50 -20.16 31.05
N LYS A 6 11.74 -20.91 31.85
CA LYS A 6 10.92 -22.03 31.36
C LYS A 6 9.88 -21.57 30.33
N ASN A 7 9.22 -20.45 30.58
CA ASN A 7 8.26 -19.88 29.66
C ASN A 7 8.89 -19.46 28.33
N THR A 8 10.10 -18.87 28.35
CA THR A 8 10.82 -18.47 27.14
C THR A 8 11.24 -19.69 26.31
N LYS A 9 11.76 -20.76 26.95
CA LYS A 9 12.10 -22.02 26.27
C LYS A 9 10.89 -22.63 25.54
N ILE A 10 9.73 -22.68 26.20
CA ILE A 10 8.49 -23.19 25.56
C ILE A 10 8.10 -22.35 24.33
N ILE A 11 8.18 -21.03 24.43
CA ILE A 11 7.86 -20.14 23.30
C ILE A 11 8.83 -20.40 22.13
N LEU A 12 10.13 -20.53 22.39
CA LEU A 12 11.13 -20.81 21.37
C LEU A 12 10.86 -22.16 20.68
N ILE A 13 10.51 -23.21 21.43
CA ILE A 13 10.14 -24.51 20.85
C ILE A 13 8.92 -24.38 19.94
N TYR A 14 7.89 -23.64 20.35
CA TYR A 14 6.68 -23.46 19.54
C TYR A 14 6.90 -22.56 18.32
N LEU A 15 7.98 -21.78 18.27
CA LEU A 15 8.37 -21.01 17.09
C LEU A 15 9.14 -21.84 16.05
N LEU A 16 9.67 -23.02 16.39
CA LEU A 16 10.46 -23.84 15.46
C LEU A 16 9.79 -24.10 14.11
N PRO A 17 8.47 -24.42 14.01
CA PRO A 17 7.82 -24.58 12.71
C PRO A 17 7.80 -23.30 11.88
N THR A 18 7.65 -22.14 12.53
CA THR A 18 7.72 -20.84 11.86
C THR A 18 9.13 -20.55 11.36
N VAL A 19 10.15 -20.86 12.15
CA VAL A 19 11.57 -20.75 11.76
C VAL A 19 11.85 -21.64 10.57
N ALA A 20 11.43 -22.90 10.60
CA ALA A 20 11.62 -23.85 9.50
C ALA A 20 10.97 -23.36 8.19
N LEU A 21 9.74 -22.84 8.27
CA LEU A 21 9.04 -22.26 7.12
C LEU A 21 9.77 -21.03 6.58
N CYS A 22 10.23 -20.14 7.45
CA CYS A 22 10.98 -18.95 7.06
C CYS A 22 12.30 -19.33 6.38
N LEU A 23 13.04 -20.29 6.90
CA LEU A 23 14.29 -20.79 6.31
C LEU A 23 14.04 -21.43 4.94
N TYR A 24 12.97 -22.21 4.78
CA TYR A 24 12.58 -22.76 3.49
C TYR A 24 12.37 -21.66 2.43
N PHE A 25 11.60 -20.62 2.75
CA PHE A 25 11.39 -19.51 1.82
C PHE A 25 12.62 -18.62 1.65
N LEU A 26 13.46 -18.51 2.67
CA LEU A 26 14.72 -17.78 2.58
C LEU A 26 15.64 -18.40 1.52
N VAL A 27 15.83 -19.71 1.54
CA VAL A 27 16.59 -20.45 0.53
C VAL A 27 15.95 -20.28 -0.86
N SER A 28 14.63 -20.46 -0.95
CA SER A 28 13.89 -20.31 -2.20
C SER A 28 13.98 -18.88 -2.76
N SER A 29 14.12 -17.86 -1.93
CA SER A 29 14.11 -16.46 -2.36
C SER A 29 15.34 -16.07 -3.19
N TYR A 30 16.43 -16.80 -3.08
CA TYR A 30 17.67 -16.53 -3.83
C TYR A 30 17.53 -16.80 -5.34
N SER A 31 16.71 -17.78 -5.72
CA SER A 31 16.45 -18.14 -7.12
C SER A 31 15.21 -17.46 -7.71
N MET A 32 14.53 -16.61 -6.93
CA MET A 32 13.32 -15.91 -7.36
C MET A 32 13.64 -14.47 -7.78
N PRO A 33 12.87 -13.87 -8.73
CA PRO A 33 13.00 -12.47 -9.10
C PRO A 33 13.05 -11.54 -7.88
N LEU A 34 13.64 -10.36 -8.05
CA LEU A 34 13.79 -9.39 -6.95
C LEU A 34 12.44 -8.84 -6.47
N HIS A 35 11.47 -8.70 -7.39
CA HIS A 35 10.15 -8.16 -7.09
C HIS A 35 10.21 -6.79 -6.38
N ASP A 36 9.39 -6.61 -5.33
CA ASP A 36 9.29 -5.35 -4.59
C ASP A 36 10.59 -4.95 -3.85
N PHE A 37 11.54 -5.88 -3.68
CA PHE A 37 12.88 -5.57 -3.15
C PHE A 37 13.66 -4.65 -4.09
N SER A 38 13.52 -4.82 -5.40
CA SER A 38 14.16 -3.99 -6.43
C SER A 38 13.78 -2.52 -6.26
N ASN A 39 12.52 -2.22 -5.92
CA ASN A 39 12.02 -0.87 -5.67
C ASN A 39 12.71 -0.13 -4.51
N SER A 40 13.41 -0.85 -3.65
CA SER A 40 14.12 -0.29 -2.50
C SER A 40 15.63 -0.34 -2.67
N TYR A 41 16.16 -1.40 -3.27
CA TYR A 41 17.58 -1.62 -3.45
C TYR A 41 18.16 -0.71 -4.53
N PHE A 42 17.57 -0.65 -5.73
CA PHE A 42 18.14 0.12 -6.84
C PHE A 42 18.16 1.64 -6.62
N PRO A 43 17.18 2.28 -5.97
CA PRO A 43 17.32 3.69 -5.58
C PRO A 43 18.51 3.94 -4.62
N ALA A 44 18.75 3.01 -3.71
CA ALA A 44 19.92 3.09 -2.83
C ALA A 44 21.24 2.82 -3.60
N ARG A 45 21.21 1.97 -4.62
CA ARG A 45 22.33 1.71 -5.51
C ARG A 45 22.69 2.92 -6.36
N LEU A 46 21.71 3.62 -6.95
CA LEU A 46 21.89 4.90 -7.65
C LEU A 46 22.64 5.89 -6.77
N LEU A 47 22.18 6.06 -5.53
CA LEU A 47 22.82 6.96 -4.57
C LEU A 47 24.28 6.55 -4.29
N HIS A 48 24.54 5.24 -4.15
CA HIS A 48 25.89 4.70 -3.95
C HIS A 48 26.82 4.97 -5.13
N GLU A 49 26.29 4.95 -6.35
CA GLU A 49 27.01 5.25 -7.59
C GLU A 49 27.18 6.76 -7.84
N GLY A 50 26.71 7.60 -6.94
CA GLY A 50 26.81 9.07 -7.03
C GLY A 50 25.79 9.69 -7.97
N VAL A 51 24.75 8.95 -8.39
CA VAL A 51 23.62 9.47 -9.17
C VAL A 51 22.54 9.95 -8.21
N ALA A 52 22.02 11.16 -8.42
CA ALA A 52 20.92 11.70 -7.63
C ALA A 52 19.63 10.89 -7.90
N PRO A 53 19.11 10.11 -6.91
CA PRO A 53 18.00 9.19 -7.18
C PRO A 53 16.76 9.88 -7.73
N GLU A 54 16.45 11.11 -7.28
CA GLU A 54 15.28 11.88 -7.70
C GLU A 54 15.22 12.17 -9.19
N THR A 55 16.37 12.17 -9.88
CA THR A 55 16.42 12.41 -11.34
C THR A 55 15.99 11.19 -12.14
N VAL A 56 15.91 10.01 -11.51
CA VAL A 56 15.64 8.73 -12.16
C VAL A 56 14.40 8.03 -11.64
N ILE A 57 14.26 7.90 -10.30
CA ILE A 57 13.27 6.99 -9.69
C ILE A 57 11.82 7.45 -9.80
N PHE A 58 11.58 8.74 -10.05
CA PHE A 58 10.24 9.30 -10.24
C PHE A 58 9.80 9.33 -11.72
N ASP A 59 10.67 8.95 -12.64
CA ASP A 59 10.30 8.60 -14.00
C ASP A 59 10.41 7.09 -14.19
N ILE A 60 9.26 6.41 -14.35
CA ILE A 60 9.20 4.95 -14.41
C ILE A 60 10.01 4.40 -15.58
N HIS A 61 9.99 5.09 -16.74
CA HIS A 61 10.74 4.65 -17.92
C HIS A 61 12.25 4.75 -17.65
N SER A 62 12.75 5.90 -17.21
CA SER A 62 14.16 6.10 -16.88
C SER A 62 14.65 5.12 -15.82
N PHE A 63 13.83 4.84 -14.80
CA PHE A 63 14.18 3.93 -13.73
C PHE A 63 14.28 2.47 -14.21
N ASN A 64 13.37 2.03 -15.07
CA ASN A 64 13.44 0.69 -15.63
C ASN A 64 14.59 0.55 -16.64
N SER A 65 14.82 1.57 -17.50
CA SER A 65 15.94 1.59 -18.44
C SER A 65 17.29 1.44 -17.72
N TYR A 66 17.51 2.20 -16.62
CA TYR A 66 18.71 2.05 -15.79
C TYR A 66 18.89 0.61 -15.27
N ILE A 67 17.84 -0.04 -14.78
CA ILE A 67 17.91 -1.39 -14.23
C ILE A 67 18.19 -2.42 -15.34
N TRP A 68 17.61 -2.21 -16.52
CA TRP A 68 17.83 -3.10 -17.67
C TRP A 68 19.24 -2.98 -18.24
N GLU A 69 19.81 -1.78 -18.26
CA GLU A 69 21.23 -1.56 -18.59
C GLU A 69 22.19 -2.30 -17.64
N LEU A 70 21.77 -2.47 -16.37
CA LEU A 70 22.49 -3.32 -15.41
C LEU A 70 22.29 -4.83 -15.64
N GLY A 71 21.48 -5.24 -16.65
CA GLY A 71 21.24 -6.63 -17.01
C GLY A 71 20.02 -7.28 -16.33
N TYR A 72 19.20 -6.54 -15.59
CA TYR A 72 18.00 -7.06 -14.89
C TYR A 72 16.73 -6.81 -15.69
N THR A 73 16.66 -7.28 -16.94
CA THR A 73 15.59 -7.02 -17.90
C THR A 73 14.23 -7.62 -17.54
N GLU A 74 14.17 -8.57 -16.61
CA GLU A 74 12.92 -9.21 -16.12
C GLU A 74 12.25 -8.42 -14.98
N GLU A 75 12.95 -7.40 -14.41
CA GLU A 75 12.44 -6.62 -13.28
C GLU A 75 11.71 -5.36 -13.79
N LEU A 76 10.49 -5.16 -13.25
CA LEU A 76 9.75 -3.92 -13.41
C LEU A 76 9.64 -3.22 -12.06
N VAL A 77 10.17 -2.00 -11.99
CA VAL A 77 10.30 -1.22 -10.76
C VAL A 77 9.44 0.04 -10.77
N ASP A 78 9.09 0.46 -9.55
CA ASP A 78 8.25 1.62 -9.30
C ASP A 78 8.50 2.09 -7.86
N PHE A 79 8.90 3.35 -7.69
CA PHE A 79 9.26 3.89 -6.38
C PHE A 79 8.13 4.66 -5.69
N TYR A 80 7.07 5.07 -6.39
CA TYR A 80 6.04 6.00 -5.89
C TYR A 80 5.37 5.63 -4.56
N VAL A 81 5.29 4.34 -4.21
CA VAL A 81 4.69 3.89 -2.94
C VAL A 81 5.67 3.84 -1.77
N ASN A 82 6.93 4.18 -2.01
CA ASN A 82 7.99 4.17 -1.00
C ASN A 82 8.33 5.61 -0.58
N SER A 83 8.78 5.79 0.66
CA SER A 83 9.32 7.07 1.11
C SER A 83 10.81 7.19 0.81
N PRO A 84 11.39 8.40 0.73
CA PRO A 84 12.83 8.60 0.60
C PRO A 84 13.64 7.93 1.72
N PHE A 85 13.06 7.76 2.89
CA PHE A 85 13.70 7.02 3.97
C PHE A 85 14.02 5.57 3.60
N THR A 86 13.26 4.97 2.69
CA THR A 86 13.55 3.62 2.18
C THR A 86 14.92 3.58 1.50
N VAL A 87 15.28 4.61 0.73
CA VAL A 87 16.62 4.74 0.11
C VAL A 87 17.70 4.77 1.18
N ALA A 88 17.54 5.61 2.22
CA ALA A 88 18.49 5.69 3.33
C ALA A 88 18.61 4.37 4.11
N ALA A 89 17.48 3.70 4.37
CA ALA A 89 17.44 2.44 5.11
C ALA A 89 18.11 1.28 4.34
N PHE A 90 18.05 1.31 3.00
CA PHE A 90 18.65 0.31 2.12
C PHE A 90 20.08 0.67 1.68
N TYR A 91 20.55 1.89 1.95
CA TYR A 91 21.87 2.36 1.56
C TYR A 91 23.02 1.43 2.01
N PRO A 92 23.03 0.84 3.22
CA PRO A 92 24.04 -0.13 3.60
C PRO A 92 24.05 -1.40 2.73
N LEU A 93 22.91 -1.78 2.15
CA LEU A 93 22.81 -2.94 1.24
C LEU A 93 23.31 -2.62 -0.18
N ALA A 94 23.35 -1.34 -0.55
CA ALA A 94 23.84 -0.88 -1.85
C ALA A 94 25.34 -1.16 -2.08
N TYR A 95 26.11 -1.36 -1.01
CA TYR A 95 27.51 -1.82 -1.08
C TYR A 95 27.66 -3.27 -1.54
N ILE A 96 26.58 -4.02 -1.57
CA ILE A 96 26.55 -5.41 -2.04
C ILE A 96 26.13 -5.37 -3.51
N GLU A 97 27.07 -5.60 -4.43
CA GLU A 97 26.84 -5.50 -5.88
C GLU A 97 25.74 -6.45 -6.37
N ASN A 98 25.74 -7.67 -5.87
CA ASN A 98 24.71 -8.65 -6.26
C ASN A 98 23.40 -8.42 -5.48
N PRO A 99 22.30 -7.96 -6.14
CA PRO A 99 21.04 -7.66 -5.48
C PRO A 99 20.35 -8.88 -4.86
N TYR A 100 20.59 -10.09 -5.36
CA TYR A 100 20.05 -11.31 -4.76
C TYR A 100 20.72 -11.61 -3.42
N THR A 101 22.02 -11.37 -3.29
CA THR A 101 22.74 -11.47 -2.01
C THR A 101 22.27 -10.38 -1.04
N ALA A 102 22.09 -9.15 -1.51
CA ALA A 102 21.53 -8.07 -0.71
C ALA A 102 20.11 -8.42 -0.20
N LYS A 103 19.24 -8.98 -1.07
CA LYS A 103 17.90 -9.47 -0.72
C LYS A 103 17.96 -10.58 0.34
N LEU A 104 18.89 -11.51 0.22
CA LEU A 104 19.07 -12.59 1.19
C LEU A 104 19.41 -12.03 2.58
N ILE A 105 20.35 -11.10 2.67
CA ILE A 105 20.75 -10.44 3.93
C ILE A 105 19.58 -9.65 4.52
N PHE A 106 18.88 -8.88 3.71
CA PHE A 106 17.67 -8.16 4.13
C PHE A 106 16.61 -9.12 4.70
N ASN A 107 16.36 -10.22 4.01
CA ASN A 107 15.39 -11.22 4.46
C ASN A 107 15.82 -11.90 5.77
N CYS A 108 17.13 -12.19 5.95
CA CYS A 108 17.65 -12.71 7.22
C CYS A 108 17.38 -11.74 8.39
N ILE A 109 17.70 -10.45 8.21
CA ILE A 109 17.46 -9.41 9.22
C ILE A 109 15.96 -9.29 9.51
N SER A 110 15.13 -9.19 8.47
CA SER A 110 13.68 -9.07 8.60
C SER A 110 13.07 -10.27 9.33
N MET A 111 13.51 -11.49 9.02
CA MET A 111 13.08 -12.72 9.68
C MET A 111 13.46 -12.74 11.17
N LEU A 112 14.68 -12.35 11.51
CA LEU A 112 15.11 -12.28 12.91
C LEU A 112 14.28 -11.28 13.70
N LEU A 113 13.99 -10.10 13.13
CA LEU A 113 13.12 -9.09 13.74
C LEU A 113 11.67 -9.61 13.88
N PHE A 114 11.15 -10.31 12.89
CA PHE A 114 9.83 -10.94 12.96
C PHE A 114 9.74 -11.93 14.12
N LEU A 115 10.70 -12.84 14.24
CA LEU A 115 10.74 -13.84 15.32
C LEU A 115 10.90 -13.17 16.70
N ALA A 116 11.71 -12.12 16.79
CA ALA A 116 11.83 -11.32 18.01
C ALA A 116 10.51 -10.64 18.37
N GLY A 117 9.80 -10.07 17.38
CA GLY A 117 8.47 -9.51 17.57
C GLY A 117 7.46 -10.54 18.07
N LEU A 118 7.42 -11.72 17.46
CA LEU A 118 6.56 -12.83 17.92
C LEU A 118 6.88 -13.24 19.36
N LEU A 119 8.14 -13.34 19.71
CA LEU A 119 8.58 -13.66 21.07
C LEU A 119 8.11 -12.62 22.09
N LEU A 120 8.28 -11.32 21.80
CA LEU A 120 7.84 -10.22 22.66
C LEU A 120 6.32 -10.23 22.84
N LEU A 121 5.57 -10.35 21.73
CA LEU A 121 4.11 -10.35 21.75
C LEU A 121 3.56 -11.58 22.47
N ALA A 122 4.12 -12.77 22.21
CA ALA A 122 3.70 -14.01 22.84
C ALA A 122 3.92 -14.04 24.37
N LYS A 123 5.06 -13.52 24.82
CA LYS A 123 5.32 -13.37 26.26
C LYS A 123 4.28 -12.53 26.97
N LYS A 124 3.78 -11.49 26.29
CA LYS A 124 2.85 -10.54 26.88
C LYS A 124 1.39 -10.99 26.79
N THR A 125 0.98 -11.66 25.71
CA THR A 125 -0.43 -11.87 25.40
C THR A 125 -0.91 -13.31 25.59
N LEU A 126 -0.13 -14.31 25.18
CA LEU A 126 -0.67 -15.65 24.98
C LEU A 126 -0.90 -16.46 26.26
N GLY A 127 -0.23 -16.15 27.37
CA GLY A 127 -0.42 -16.90 28.61
C GLY A 127 -0.32 -18.43 28.39
N ASN A 128 -1.41 -19.17 28.62
CA ASN A 128 -1.48 -20.62 28.39
C ASN A 128 -1.82 -20.97 26.91
N ALA A 129 -2.14 -19.98 26.06
CA ALA A 129 -2.43 -20.20 24.64
C ALA A 129 -1.17 -20.14 23.75
N LYS A 130 0.03 -20.37 24.33
CA LYS A 130 1.32 -20.34 23.60
C LYS A 130 1.37 -21.31 22.43
N TRP A 131 0.62 -22.42 22.49
CA TRP A 131 0.46 -23.36 21.40
C TRP A 131 -0.04 -22.71 20.09
N LEU A 132 -0.68 -21.51 20.15
CA LEU A 132 -1.09 -20.77 18.97
C LEU A 132 0.10 -20.41 18.06
N LEU A 133 1.31 -20.36 18.61
CA LEU A 133 2.54 -20.17 17.83
C LEU A 133 2.77 -21.31 16.82
N LEU A 134 2.36 -22.53 17.13
CA LEU A 134 2.43 -23.67 16.21
C LEU A 134 1.49 -23.49 14.99
N ALA A 135 0.43 -22.71 15.15
CA ALA A 135 -0.53 -22.46 14.09
C ALA A 135 -0.08 -21.35 13.11
N ILE A 136 0.91 -20.51 13.47
CA ILE A 136 1.38 -19.39 12.65
C ILE A 136 1.74 -19.81 11.23
N PRO A 137 2.55 -20.86 10.99
CA PRO A 137 2.90 -21.29 9.64
C PRO A 137 1.69 -21.66 8.77
N ILE A 138 0.64 -22.18 9.39
CA ILE A 138 -0.60 -22.57 8.71
C ILE A 138 -1.49 -21.34 8.49
N LEU A 139 -1.66 -20.50 9.50
CA LEU A 139 -2.51 -19.31 9.42
C LEU A 139 -1.98 -18.26 8.44
N PHE A 140 -0.65 -18.11 8.36
CA PHE A 140 0.02 -17.04 7.64
C PHE A 140 1.02 -17.55 6.59
N TYR A 141 0.78 -18.73 6.00
CA TYR A 141 1.68 -19.34 5.02
C TYR A 141 2.00 -18.39 3.86
N VAL A 142 0.95 -17.89 3.16
CA VAL A 142 1.12 -17.00 2.00
C VAL A 142 1.66 -15.62 2.41
N PRO A 143 1.18 -14.96 3.49
CA PRO A 143 1.81 -13.74 3.99
C PRO A 143 3.32 -13.89 4.28
N ILE A 144 3.74 -14.96 4.98
CA ILE A 144 5.16 -15.22 5.27
C ILE A 144 5.94 -15.46 3.98
N ARG A 145 5.41 -16.33 3.10
CA ARG A 145 6.01 -16.60 1.79
C ARG A 145 6.23 -15.31 1.00
N ASN A 146 5.18 -14.53 0.80
CA ASN A 146 5.24 -13.34 -0.05
C ASN A 146 6.10 -12.23 0.58
N GLN A 147 6.14 -12.17 1.91
CA GLN A 147 7.03 -11.24 2.62
C GLN A 147 8.51 -11.52 2.28
N ILE A 148 8.91 -12.80 2.28
CA ILE A 148 10.30 -13.22 2.03
C ILE A 148 10.60 -13.21 0.52
N LEU A 149 9.72 -13.78 -0.31
CA LEU A 149 9.97 -13.86 -1.76
C LEU A 149 9.98 -12.48 -2.43
N PHE A 150 9.16 -11.53 -1.97
CA PHE A 150 9.12 -10.18 -2.54
C PHE A 150 10.08 -9.20 -1.84
N GLY A 151 10.71 -9.59 -0.73
CA GLY A 151 11.62 -8.73 0.03
C GLY A 151 10.92 -7.52 0.65
N GLN A 152 9.76 -7.74 1.27
CA GLN A 152 8.92 -6.68 1.85
C GLN A 152 9.29 -6.31 3.28
N SER A 153 9.01 -5.07 3.70
CA SER A 153 9.37 -4.53 5.02
C SER A 153 8.34 -4.78 6.15
N TYR A 154 7.24 -5.53 5.90
CA TYR A 154 6.18 -5.69 6.92
C TYR A 154 6.61 -6.49 8.15
N PHE A 155 7.61 -7.36 8.06
CA PHE A 155 8.19 -8.01 9.23
C PHE A 155 8.88 -6.99 10.15
N ILE A 156 9.60 -6.04 9.56
CA ILE A 156 10.27 -4.95 10.29
C ILE A 156 9.23 -4.04 10.92
N ILE A 157 8.19 -3.65 10.16
CA ILE A 157 7.10 -2.81 10.66
C ILE A 157 6.38 -3.50 11.83
N LEU A 158 6.03 -4.77 11.69
CA LEU A 158 5.39 -5.55 12.76
C LEU A 158 6.25 -5.56 14.04
N PHE A 159 7.57 -5.82 13.89
CA PHE A 159 8.51 -5.76 14.99
C PHE A 159 8.55 -4.37 15.64
N CYS A 160 8.69 -3.30 14.84
CA CYS A 160 8.75 -1.93 15.35
C CYS A 160 7.50 -1.54 16.12
N VAL A 161 6.32 -1.91 15.63
CA VAL A 161 5.06 -1.65 16.33
C VAL A 161 5.03 -2.41 17.67
N ILE A 162 5.35 -3.71 17.68
CA ILE A 162 5.36 -4.53 18.90
C ILE A 162 6.42 -4.02 19.90
N ALA A 163 7.63 -3.73 19.44
CA ALA A 163 8.72 -3.20 20.25
C ALA A 163 8.36 -1.82 20.83
N GLY A 164 7.78 -0.93 20.03
CA GLY A 164 7.30 0.38 20.48
C GLY A 164 6.34 0.23 21.66
N TYR A 165 5.33 -0.63 21.54
CA TYR A 165 4.38 -0.87 22.63
C TYR A 165 4.96 -1.64 23.81
N TYR A 166 5.95 -2.50 23.58
CA TYR A 166 6.70 -3.16 24.65
C TYR A 166 7.49 -2.14 25.48
N PHE A 167 8.18 -1.19 24.84
CA PHE A 167 8.93 -0.15 25.53
C PHE A 167 8.03 0.87 26.23
N LEU A 168 6.84 1.14 25.70
CA LEU A 168 5.83 1.94 26.37
C LEU A 168 5.43 1.35 27.72
N ASP A 169 5.26 0.03 27.80
CA ASP A 169 4.97 -0.66 29.07
C ASP A 169 6.14 -0.60 30.05
N LYS A 170 7.37 -0.56 29.54
CA LYS A 170 8.58 -0.36 30.33
C LYS A 170 8.84 1.10 30.70
N LYS A 171 7.88 2.01 30.41
CA LYS A 171 7.97 3.45 30.62
C LYS A 171 9.14 4.13 29.88
N LYS A 172 9.63 3.51 28.81
CA LYS A 172 10.70 4.06 27.94
C LYS A 172 10.06 4.73 26.72
N GLU A 173 9.35 5.83 26.93
CA GLU A 173 8.54 6.51 25.92
C GLU A 173 9.34 6.99 24.70
N TYR A 174 10.62 7.39 24.91
CA TYR A 174 11.51 7.80 23.83
C TYR A 174 11.80 6.66 22.84
N LEU A 175 12.00 5.40 23.34
CA LEU A 175 12.17 4.25 22.47
C LEU A 175 10.88 3.93 21.71
N THR A 176 9.73 4.10 22.36
CA THR A 176 8.43 4.00 21.67
C THR A 176 8.39 4.94 20.48
N GLY A 177 8.82 6.21 20.68
CA GLY A 177 8.88 7.21 19.61
C GLY A 177 9.79 6.80 18.46
N VAL A 178 11.01 6.32 18.76
CA VAL A 178 11.96 5.88 17.72
C VAL A 178 11.39 4.71 16.91
N PHE A 179 10.87 3.67 17.54
CA PHE A 179 10.36 2.50 16.83
C PHE A 179 9.13 2.83 15.98
N LEU A 180 8.16 3.59 16.51
CA LEU A 180 6.97 3.97 15.75
C LEU A 180 7.33 4.97 14.65
N GLY A 181 8.23 5.93 14.90
CA GLY A 181 8.70 6.87 13.90
C GLY A 181 9.41 6.18 12.73
N PHE A 182 10.28 5.23 13.03
CA PHE A 182 10.94 4.40 12.01
C PHE A 182 9.91 3.63 11.15
N ALA A 183 8.90 3.02 11.78
CA ALA A 183 7.85 2.31 11.06
C ALA A 183 7.05 3.22 10.13
N VAL A 184 6.72 4.46 10.58
CA VAL A 184 5.99 5.46 9.78
C VAL A 184 6.79 5.91 8.56
N LEU A 185 8.10 6.07 8.69
CA LEU A 185 8.95 6.48 7.57
C LEU A 185 9.24 5.34 6.58
N LEU A 186 9.22 4.08 7.00
CA LEU A 186 9.29 2.93 6.07
C LEU A 186 8.02 2.80 5.23
N LYS A 187 6.86 2.99 5.85
CA LYS A 187 5.54 2.98 5.20
C LYS A 187 4.64 3.93 5.98
N PHE A 188 3.86 4.76 5.33
CA PHE A 188 3.07 5.79 6.00
C PHE A 188 1.95 5.26 6.92
N PHE A 189 1.32 4.14 6.56
CA PHE A 189 0.16 3.61 7.30
C PHE A 189 0.39 3.32 8.81
N PRO A 190 1.62 3.04 9.32
CA PRO A 190 1.85 2.86 10.75
C PRO A 190 1.51 4.07 11.62
N VAL A 191 1.27 5.26 11.04
CA VAL A 191 0.73 6.42 11.78
C VAL A 191 -0.56 6.07 12.52
N PHE A 192 -1.39 5.19 11.97
CA PHE A 192 -2.60 4.67 12.61
C PHE A 192 -2.33 3.97 13.95
N TYR A 193 -1.12 3.43 14.15
CA TYR A 193 -0.74 2.79 15.41
C TYR A 193 -0.37 3.79 16.51
N GLY A 194 -0.30 5.08 16.20
CA GLY A 194 -0.24 6.17 17.18
C GLY A 194 -1.60 6.53 17.80
N ILE A 195 -2.71 6.22 17.12
CA ILE A 195 -4.07 6.57 17.58
C ILE A 195 -4.41 5.98 18.97
N PRO A 196 -4.06 4.73 19.32
CA PRO A 196 -4.22 4.20 20.67
C PRO A 196 -3.62 5.08 21.78
N LEU A 197 -2.52 5.77 21.51
CA LEU A 197 -1.86 6.67 22.46
C LEU A 197 -2.74 7.88 22.79
N ALA A 198 -3.44 8.43 21.78
CA ALA A 198 -4.36 9.55 21.95
C ALA A 198 -5.56 9.17 22.83
N PHE A 199 -6.15 7.97 22.64
CA PHE A 199 -7.24 7.46 23.49
C PHE A 199 -6.82 7.28 24.94
N GLN A 200 -5.52 7.00 25.20
CA GLN A 200 -4.98 6.92 26.55
C GLN A 200 -4.45 8.26 27.08
N LYS A 201 -4.59 9.35 26.31
CA LYS A 201 -4.05 10.69 26.65
C LYS A 201 -2.54 10.69 26.89
N LYS A 202 -1.80 9.83 26.20
CA LYS A 202 -0.34 9.73 26.31
C LYS A 202 0.37 10.76 25.43
N TRP A 203 0.05 12.03 25.66
CA TRP A 203 0.53 13.14 24.84
C TRP A 203 2.07 13.25 24.80
N LYS A 204 2.73 12.99 25.94
CA LYS A 204 4.19 12.94 26.01
C LYS A 204 4.77 11.88 25.08
N THR A 205 4.16 10.69 25.03
CA THR A 205 4.59 9.61 24.13
C THR A 205 4.33 9.99 22.66
N ILE A 206 3.22 10.66 22.35
CA ILE A 206 2.95 11.19 21.00
C ILE A 206 4.02 12.20 20.62
N GLY A 207 4.39 13.13 21.54
CA GLY A 207 5.52 14.04 21.31
C GLY A 207 6.83 13.32 21.00
N TRP A 208 7.14 12.23 21.71
CA TRP A 208 8.29 11.37 21.40
C TRP A 208 8.16 10.68 20.03
N CYS A 209 6.94 10.28 19.60
CA CYS A 209 6.74 9.71 18.26
C CYS A 209 7.02 10.74 17.17
N ILE A 210 6.53 11.97 17.33
CA ILE A 210 6.80 13.07 16.39
C ILE A 210 8.30 13.36 16.34
N LEU A 211 8.94 13.53 17.51
CA LEU A 211 10.37 13.79 17.59
C LEU A 211 11.21 12.63 17.01
N GLY A 212 10.84 11.39 17.33
CA GLY A 212 11.50 10.19 16.78
C GLY A 212 11.39 10.12 15.26
N THR A 213 10.20 10.43 14.71
CA THR A 213 10.00 10.52 13.25
C THR A 213 10.87 11.63 12.66
N ALA A 214 10.91 12.80 13.28
CA ALA A 214 11.74 13.92 12.82
C ALA A 214 13.25 13.58 12.85
N ILE A 215 13.74 12.96 13.91
CA ILE A 215 15.15 12.53 14.00
C ILE A 215 15.49 11.53 12.88
N VAL A 216 14.65 10.52 12.68
CA VAL A 216 14.87 9.51 11.63
C VAL A 216 14.77 10.14 10.23
N CYS A 217 13.88 11.13 10.05
CA CYS A 217 13.78 11.93 8.83
C CYS A 217 15.07 12.73 8.56
N VAL A 218 15.60 13.44 9.56
CA VAL A 218 16.87 14.19 9.46
C VAL A 218 18.03 13.27 9.11
N ILE A 219 18.11 12.08 9.72
CA ILE A 219 19.12 11.07 9.36
C ILE A 219 18.91 10.64 7.90
N GLY A 220 17.69 10.41 7.47
CA GLY A 220 17.37 10.11 6.07
C GLY A 220 17.86 11.20 5.12
N ILE A 221 17.54 12.46 5.39
CA ILE A 221 17.95 13.62 4.59
C ILE A 221 19.48 13.73 4.53
N SER A 222 20.17 13.49 5.64
CA SER A 222 21.65 13.57 5.67
C SER A 222 22.33 12.49 4.82
N ILE A 223 21.65 11.36 4.55
CA ILE A 223 22.13 10.26 3.71
C ILE A 223 21.77 10.49 2.25
N THR A 224 20.51 10.87 1.96
CA THR A 224 19.97 10.89 0.59
C THR A 224 19.96 12.28 -0.06
N GLY A 225 20.28 13.34 0.68
CA GLY A 225 20.15 14.72 0.22
C GLY A 225 18.73 15.28 0.41
N TYR A 226 18.62 16.61 0.32
CA TYR A 226 17.35 17.32 0.55
C TYR A 226 16.39 17.20 -0.63
N THR A 227 16.88 17.25 -1.88
CA THR A 227 16.08 17.31 -3.11
C THR A 227 15.10 16.15 -3.26
N LEU A 228 15.56 14.93 -2.92
CA LEU A 228 14.70 13.73 -2.93
C LEU A 228 13.50 13.87 -1.97
N TRP A 229 13.70 14.49 -0.79
CA TRP A 229 12.63 14.70 0.18
C TRP A 229 11.70 15.84 -0.21
N GLU A 230 12.23 16.89 -0.82
CA GLU A 230 11.44 17.99 -1.38
C GLU A 230 10.47 17.47 -2.43
N SER A 231 10.95 16.74 -3.44
CA SER A 231 10.12 16.09 -4.45
C SER A 231 9.07 15.16 -3.83
N TYR A 232 9.46 14.38 -2.81
CA TYR A 232 8.52 13.50 -2.13
C TYR A 232 7.42 14.25 -1.37
N PHE A 233 7.76 15.26 -0.58
CA PHE A 233 6.77 15.95 0.24
C PHE A 233 5.83 16.86 -0.55
N PHE A 234 6.33 17.51 -1.60
CA PHE A 234 5.56 18.51 -2.34
C PHE A 234 4.89 17.94 -3.60
N ASP A 235 5.42 16.86 -4.20
CA ASP A 235 4.81 16.24 -5.37
C ASP A 235 4.21 14.86 -5.06
N ILE A 236 4.99 13.90 -4.52
CA ILE A 236 4.57 12.50 -4.42
C ILE A 236 3.56 12.26 -3.29
N LEU A 237 3.82 12.78 -2.09
CA LEU A 237 2.99 12.53 -0.91
C LEU A 237 1.56 13.07 -1.05
N PRO A 238 1.31 14.27 -1.60
CA PRO A 238 -0.05 14.74 -1.87
C PRO A 238 -0.83 13.79 -2.77
N HIS A 239 -0.21 13.28 -3.84
CA HIS A 239 -0.83 12.30 -4.73
C HIS A 239 -1.08 10.94 -4.07
N THR A 240 -0.23 10.55 -3.13
CA THR A 240 -0.46 9.34 -2.32
C THR A 240 -1.74 9.45 -1.49
N PHE A 241 -2.01 10.60 -0.91
CA PHE A 241 -3.27 10.85 -0.18
C PHE A 241 -4.51 10.84 -1.08
N LEU A 242 -4.35 11.23 -2.34
CA LEU A 242 -5.43 11.19 -3.34
C LEU A 242 -5.60 9.81 -3.99
N SER A 243 -4.88 8.78 -3.52
CA SER A 243 -4.88 7.41 -4.05
C SER A 243 -4.40 7.28 -5.51
N ASN A 244 -3.65 8.26 -6.04
CA ASN A 244 -3.21 8.28 -7.43
C ASN A 244 -1.84 7.64 -7.67
N THR A 245 -1.21 7.02 -6.67
CA THR A 245 0.14 6.44 -6.80
C THR A 245 0.17 5.00 -7.27
N THR A 246 -0.96 4.32 -7.35
CA THR A 246 -1.04 2.93 -7.83
C THR A 246 -2.29 2.71 -8.68
N THR A 247 -2.25 1.67 -9.53
CA THR A 247 -3.36 1.32 -10.43
C THR A 247 -4.65 1.04 -9.67
N ASP A 248 -5.74 1.64 -10.11
CA ASP A 248 -7.10 1.31 -9.71
C ASP A 248 -7.56 -0.06 -10.27
N TYR A 249 -8.74 -0.53 -9.92
CA TYR A 249 -9.43 -1.71 -10.51
C TYR A 249 -8.65 -3.04 -10.53
N ARG A 250 -7.57 -3.21 -9.74
CA ARG A 250 -6.90 -4.51 -9.68
C ARG A 250 -7.68 -5.50 -8.79
N PRO A 251 -8.09 -6.67 -9.32
CA PRO A 251 -8.81 -7.68 -8.54
C PRO A 251 -8.07 -8.18 -7.29
N ASN A 252 -6.75 -7.97 -7.24
CA ASN A 252 -5.92 -8.32 -6.08
C ASN A 252 -6.16 -7.38 -4.89
N TYR A 253 -6.63 -6.16 -5.12
CA TYR A 253 -6.94 -5.18 -4.08
C TYR A 253 -8.36 -5.40 -3.57
N GLN A 254 -8.51 -6.28 -2.62
CA GLN A 254 -9.77 -6.68 -1.99
C GLN A 254 -10.17 -5.66 -0.91
N SER A 255 -10.43 -4.40 -1.29
CA SER A 255 -10.80 -3.30 -0.40
C SER A 255 -12.20 -2.77 -0.71
N LEU A 256 -12.78 -2.01 0.23
CA LEU A 256 -14.06 -1.32 0.03
C LEU A 256 -13.98 -0.29 -1.09
N ASP A 257 -12.87 0.43 -1.17
CA ASP A 257 -12.66 1.45 -2.20
C ASP A 257 -12.71 0.85 -3.61
N VAL A 258 -11.91 -0.20 -3.86
CA VAL A 258 -11.88 -0.87 -5.16
C VAL A 258 -13.21 -1.56 -5.46
N PHE A 259 -13.89 -2.11 -4.46
CA PHE A 259 -15.23 -2.69 -4.62
C PHE A 259 -16.24 -1.65 -5.12
N PHE A 260 -16.30 -0.49 -4.45
CA PHE A 260 -17.22 0.57 -4.87
C PHE A 260 -16.83 1.20 -6.21
N LYS A 261 -15.53 1.36 -6.49
CA LYS A 261 -15.07 1.80 -7.83
C LYS A 261 -15.52 0.82 -8.92
N THR A 262 -15.36 -0.48 -8.70
CA THR A 262 -15.80 -1.49 -9.66
C THR A 262 -17.30 -1.44 -9.92
N LEU A 263 -18.12 -1.09 -8.91
CA LEU A 263 -19.57 -0.99 -9.08
C LEU A 263 -20.03 0.32 -9.74
N PHE A 264 -19.38 1.46 -9.42
CA PHE A 264 -19.98 2.77 -9.66
C PHE A 264 -19.13 3.71 -10.52
N VAL A 265 -17.88 3.39 -10.82
CA VAL A 265 -17.02 4.24 -11.63
C VAL A 265 -16.73 3.53 -12.94
N GLU A 266 -17.34 4.01 -14.03
CA GLU A 266 -17.08 3.52 -15.37
C GLU A 266 -15.77 4.10 -15.89
N ASP A 267 -14.99 3.26 -16.54
CA ASP A 267 -13.82 3.64 -17.32
C ASP A 267 -13.70 2.70 -18.50
N ALA A 268 -13.69 3.27 -19.71
CA ALA A 268 -13.74 2.50 -20.97
C ALA A 268 -12.59 1.48 -21.11
N TYR A 269 -11.47 1.71 -20.40
CA TYR A 269 -10.25 0.92 -20.51
C TYR A 269 -10.01 -0.02 -19.31
N TYR A 270 -10.31 0.46 -18.09
CA TYR A 270 -10.05 -0.28 -16.84
C TYR A 270 -11.29 -0.94 -16.26
N ASN A 271 -12.47 -0.37 -16.46
CA ASN A 271 -13.73 -0.85 -15.90
C ASN A 271 -14.93 -0.55 -16.81
N PRO A 272 -14.98 -1.11 -18.05
CA PRO A 272 -16.01 -0.79 -19.03
C PRO A 272 -17.41 -1.31 -18.67
N ASN A 273 -17.52 -2.15 -17.64
CA ASN A 273 -18.76 -2.80 -17.23
C ASN A 273 -19.16 -2.41 -15.79
N ALA A 274 -19.04 -1.13 -15.43
CA ALA A 274 -19.55 -0.66 -14.15
C ALA A 274 -21.05 -0.96 -14.03
N TRP A 275 -21.50 -1.40 -12.85
CA TRP A 275 -22.92 -1.76 -12.66
C TRP A 275 -23.84 -0.54 -12.77
N ILE A 276 -23.44 0.60 -12.21
CA ILE A 276 -24.11 1.88 -12.33
C ILE A 276 -23.04 2.97 -12.49
N ALA A 277 -22.89 3.51 -13.70
CA ALA A 277 -21.91 4.57 -13.96
C ALA A 277 -22.30 5.88 -13.25
N ASN A 278 -21.90 6.02 -11.99
CA ASN A 278 -22.19 7.20 -11.17
C ASN A 278 -21.16 7.41 -10.05
N GLU A 279 -20.19 8.26 -10.30
CA GLU A 279 -19.12 8.59 -9.32
C GLU A 279 -19.65 9.21 -8.02
N ARG A 280 -20.78 9.91 -8.06
CA ARG A 280 -21.38 10.47 -6.84
C ARG A 280 -21.85 9.37 -5.88
N ILE A 281 -22.45 8.30 -6.45
CA ILE A 281 -22.84 7.13 -5.65
C ILE A 281 -21.61 6.46 -5.05
N TYR A 282 -20.51 6.32 -5.83
CA TYR A 282 -19.24 5.84 -5.30
C TYR A 282 -18.76 6.69 -4.11
N GLY A 283 -18.72 8.02 -4.26
CA GLY A 283 -18.29 8.93 -3.20
C GLY A 283 -19.12 8.79 -1.94
N PHE A 284 -20.45 8.75 -2.06
CA PHE A 284 -21.37 8.56 -0.93
C PHE A 284 -21.21 7.19 -0.26
N ALA A 285 -21.13 6.12 -1.03
CA ALA A 285 -20.96 4.76 -0.50
C ALA A 285 -19.65 4.61 0.29
N ASN A 286 -18.56 5.14 -0.25
CA ASN A 286 -17.26 5.13 0.41
C ASN A 286 -17.25 5.97 1.68
N TRP A 287 -17.77 7.19 1.63
CA TRP A 287 -17.90 8.09 2.79
C TRP A 287 -18.71 7.47 3.92
N ILE A 288 -19.95 7.01 3.63
CA ILE A 288 -20.83 6.39 4.62
C ILE A 288 -20.16 5.18 5.27
N THR A 289 -19.57 4.31 4.45
CA THR A 289 -18.95 3.07 4.94
C THR A 289 -17.73 3.36 5.80
N LYS A 290 -16.85 4.27 5.39
CA LYS A 290 -15.69 4.70 6.19
C LYS A 290 -16.14 5.38 7.50
N ALA A 291 -17.22 6.18 7.48
CA ALA A 291 -17.78 6.79 8.69
C ALA A 291 -18.32 5.74 9.68
N ILE A 292 -19.00 4.70 9.19
CA ILE A 292 -19.49 3.60 10.03
C ILE A 292 -18.34 2.84 10.68
N ILE A 293 -17.30 2.51 9.90
CA ILE A 293 -16.14 1.76 10.38
C ILE A 293 -15.38 2.56 11.44
N LEU A 294 -15.00 3.80 11.11
CA LEU A 294 -14.23 4.66 12.01
C LEU A 294 -15.03 5.05 13.25
N GLY A 295 -16.30 5.40 13.10
CA GLY A 295 -17.18 5.70 14.23
C GLY A 295 -17.37 4.51 15.17
N SER A 296 -17.46 3.29 14.63
CA SER A 296 -17.49 2.05 15.41
C SER A 296 -16.18 1.81 16.15
N ALA A 297 -15.04 1.99 15.48
CA ALA A 297 -13.71 1.88 16.07
C ALA A 297 -13.50 2.89 17.21
N ILE A 298 -13.91 4.14 17.04
CA ILE A 298 -13.89 5.19 18.07
C ILE A 298 -14.75 4.79 19.27
N ALA A 299 -16.00 4.34 19.03
CA ALA A 299 -16.90 3.92 20.08
C ALA A 299 -16.32 2.79 20.95
N ILE A 300 -15.68 1.80 20.32
CA ILE A 300 -15.03 0.67 21.02
C ILE A 300 -13.77 1.16 21.74
N SER A 301 -13.00 2.04 21.11
CA SER A 301 -11.77 2.60 21.69
C SER A 301 -12.02 3.38 22.97
N ILE A 302 -13.08 4.20 23.02
CA ILE A 302 -13.48 4.93 24.24
C ILE A 302 -13.76 3.96 25.38
N ARG A 303 -14.40 2.83 25.10
CA ARG A 303 -14.68 1.79 26.11
C ARG A 303 -13.46 1.02 26.57
N LYS A 304 -12.50 0.85 25.66
CA LYS A 304 -11.26 0.10 25.88
C LYS A 304 -10.06 0.99 26.19
N LYS A 305 -10.27 2.28 26.43
CA LYS A 305 -9.21 3.28 26.65
C LYS A 305 -8.14 2.86 27.67
N ASN A 306 -8.49 2.00 28.63
CA ASN A 306 -7.53 1.51 29.65
C ASN A 306 -6.76 0.25 29.21
N ASN A 307 -7.01 -0.29 28.03
CA ASN A 307 -6.32 -1.49 27.53
C ASN A 307 -5.63 -1.18 26.19
N MET A 308 -4.34 -0.86 26.27
CA MET A 308 -3.52 -0.48 25.14
C MET A 308 -3.48 -1.53 24.03
N LEU A 309 -3.35 -2.81 24.36
CA LEU A 309 -3.31 -3.88 23.37
C LEU A 309 -4.66 -4.06 22.66
N ALA A 310 -5.77 -3.90 23.40
CA ALA A 310 -7.10 -3.91 22.79
C ALA A 310 -7.27 -2.74 21.83
N LEU A 311 -6.79 -1.55 22.20
CA LEU A 311 -6.79 -0.39 21.29
C LEU A 311 -5.96 -0.67 20.04
N LEU A 312 -4.76 -1.22 20.19
CA LEU A 312 -3.91 -1.57 19.03
C LEU A 312 -4.61 -2.59 18.12
N ALA A 313 -5.23 -3.63 18.68
CA ALA A 313 -6.00 -4.61 17.90
C ALA A 313 -7.17 -3.99 17.16
N ILE A 314 -7.89 -3.03 17.78
CA ILE A 314 -8.98 -2.28 17.14
C ILE A 314 -8.44 -1.53 15.91
N TRP A 315 -7.35 -0.77 16.07
CA TRP A 315 -6.86 0.09 15.00
C TRP A 315 -6.14 -0.67 13.89
N VAL A 316 -5.49 -1.81 14.17
CA VAL A 316 -5.02 -2.74 13.13
C VAL A 316 -6.20 -3.29 12.32
N THR A 317 -7.28 -3.71 13.00
CA THR A 317 -8.50 -4.21 12.33
C THR A 317 -9.16 -3.11 11.49
N THR A 318 -9.25 -1.89 12.04
CA THR A 318 -9.80 -0.73 11.33
C THR A 318 -9.01 -0.41 10.07
N LEU A 319 -7.67 -0.48 10.13
CA LEU A 319 -6.80 -0.24 8.99
C LEU A 319 -7.15 -1.16 7.81
N PHE A 320 -7.32 -2.46 8.04
CA PHE A 320 -7.71 -3.41 6.98
C PHE A 320 -9.07 -3.13 6.33
N LEU A 321 -9.96 -2.42 7.03
CA LEU A 321 -11.27 -2.03 6.50
C LEU A 321 -11.25 -0.69 5.77
N THR A 322 -10.31 0.21 6.11
CA THR A 322 -10.31 1.59 5.62
C THR A 322 -9.25 1.87 4.56
N GLN A 323 -8.22 1.04 4.45
CA GLN A 323 -7.19 1.22 3.44
C GLN A 323 -7.73 0.87 2.05
N ASP A 324 -7.31 1.64 1.05
CA ASP A 324 -7.81 1.51 -0.31
C ASP A 324 -7.24 0.28 -1.02
N ARG A 325 -6.08 -0.22 -0.59
CA ARG A 325 -5.40 -1.36 -1.20
C ARG A 325 -4.81 -2.29 -0.15
N THR A 326 -5.08 -3.59 -0.29
CA THR A 326 -4.60 -4.62 0.64
C THR A 326 -3.79 -5.68 -0.10
N ALA A 327 -2.49 -5.74 0.20
CA ALA A 327 -1.62 -6.79 -0.34
C ALA A 327 -1.65 -8.06 0.54
N THR A 328 -1.31 -9.20 -0.07
CA THR A 328 -1.29 -10.50 0.64
C THR A 328 -0.26 -10.54 1.77
N TYR A 329 0.91 -9.94 1.57
CA TYR A 329 1.96 -9.87 2.61
C TYR A 329 1.56 -8.97 3.79
N ALA A 330 0.72 -7.94 3.58
CA ALA A 330 0.22 -7.09 4.66
C ALA A 330 -0.64 -7.87 5.67
N GLN A 331 -1.24 -8.99 5.26
CA GLN A 331 -2.08 -9.83 6.12
C GLN A 331 -1.32 -10.40 7.33
N ILE A 332 0.01 -10.34 7.35
CA ILE A 332 0.82 -10.72 8.53
C ILE A 332 0.49 -9.87 9.77
N LEU A 333 -0.03 -8.66 9.59
CA LEU A 333 -0.41 -7.76 10.69
C LEU A 333 -1.59 -8.29 11.51
N TRP A 334 -2.40 -9.24 10.98
CA TRP A 334 -3.47 -9.91 11.74
C TRP A 334 -2.95 -10.70 12.96
N ILE A 335 -1.65 -10.94 13.04
CA ILE A 335 -1.02 -11.54 14.23
C ILE A 335 -1.33 -10.71 15.49
N ILE A 336 -1.34 -9.37 15.40
CA ILE A 336 -1.61 -8.50 16.55
C ILE A 336 -3.04 -8.70 17.08
N PRO A 337 -4.12 -8.52 16.29
CA PRO A 337 -5.49 -8.79 16.75
C PRO A 337 -5.68 -10.22 17.24
N LEU A 338 -5.12 -11.21 16.51
CA LEU A 338 -5.21 -12.62 16.89
C LEU A 338 -4.66 -12.87 18.29
N PHE A 339 -3.43 -12.41 18.59
CA PHE A 339 -2.76 -12.64 19.87
C PHE A 339 -3.40 -11.87 21.02
N VAL A 340 -4.07 -10.76 20.73
CA VAL A 340 -4.80 -9.99 21.75
C VAL A 340 -6.18 -10.62 22.04
N VAL A 341 -6.92 -10.97 20.99
CA VAL A 341 -8.32 -11.41 21.12
C VAL A 341 -8.43 -12.87 21.58
N PHE A 342 -7.56 -13.73 21.07
CA PHE A 342 -7.63 -15.16 21.33
C PHE A 342 -7.52 -15.53 22.81
N PRO A 343 -6.62 -14.95 23.62
CA PRO A 343 -6.56 -15.18 25.06
C PRO A 343 -7.73 -14.57 25.85
N LEU A 344 -8.21 -13.38 25.42
CA LEU A 344 -9.36 -12.71 26.07
C LEU A 344 -10.65 -13.54 25.93
N SER A 345 -10.74 -14.31 24.89
CA SER A 345 -11.89 -15.15 24.57
C SER A 345 -12.07 -16.34 25.53
N ARG A 346 -11.11 -16.61 26.43
CA ARG A 346 -11.13 -17.78 27.33
C ARG A 346 -12.37 -17.87 28.23
N LYS A 347 -12.97 -16.74 28.61
CA LYS A 347 -14.15 -16.69 29.48
C LYS A 347 -15.48 -16.50 28.72
N ARG A 348 -15.44 -16.17 27.43
CA ARG A 348 -16.62 -15.71 26.68
C ARG A 348 -16.88 -16.44 25.36
N LEU A 349 -15.93 -17.25 24.86
CA LEU A 349 -16.09 -17.94 23.58
C LEU A 349 -16.10 -19.45 23.76
N ASN A 350 -17.15 -20.05 23.23
CA ASN A 350 -17.17 -21.48 22.96
C ASN A 350 -16.08 -21.83 21.94
N LEU A 351 -15.64 -23.07 21.92
CA LEU A 351 -14.63 -23.60 20.98
C LEU A 351 -14.97 -23.25 19.52
N HIS A 352 -16.25 -23.28 19.17
CA HIS A 352 -16.74 -22.95 17.82
C HIS A 352 -16.31 -21.56 17.33
N TYR A 353 -16.44 -20.52 18.15
CA TYR A 353 -16.02 -19.16 17.73
C TYR A 353 -14.50 -19.03 17.52
N LYS A 354 -13.71 -19.77 18.30
CA LYS A 354 -12.24 -19.81 18.09
C LYS A 354 -11.89 -20.51 16.79
N LEU A 355 -12.57 -21.61 16.48
CA LEU A 355 -12.38 -22.33 15.24
C LEU A 355 -12.80 -21.47 14.04
N VAL A 356 -13.94 -20.76 14.16
CA VAL A 356 -14.39 -19.81 13.11
C VAL A 356 -13.37 -18.69 12.91
N LEU A 357 -12.83 -18.10 13.99
CA LEU A 357 -11.80 -17.05 13.90
C LEU A 357 -10.53 -17.57 13.18
N LEU A 358 -10.06 -18.75 13.54
CA LEU A 358 -8.90 -19.37 12.90
C LEU A 358 -9.19 -19.76 11.45
N GLY A 359 -10.37 -20.32 11.18
CA GLY A 359 -10.81 -20.68 9.82
C GLY A 359 -10.89 -19.46 8.90
N LEU A 360 -11.47 -18.35 9.38
CA LEU A 360 -11.50 -17.09 8.63
C LEU A 360 -10.09 -16.59 8.31
N LEU A 361 -9.17 -16.63 9.29
CA LEU A 361 -7.79 -16.21 9.07
C LEU A 361 -7.07 -17.09 8.05
N ILE A 362 -7.25 -18.43 8.12
CA ILE A 362 -6.67 -19.34 7.13
C ILE A 362 -7.12 -18.96 5.71
N VAL A 363 -8.41 -18.75 5.50
CA VAL A 363 -8.95 -18.43 4.19
C VAL A 363 -8.52 -17.04 3.74
N ILE A 364 -8.66 -16.01 4.57
CA ILE A 364 -8.27 -14.62 4.26
C ILE A 364 -6.80 -14.53 3.84
N CYS A 365 -5.93 -15.22 4.58
CA CYS A 365 -4.50 -15.13 4.39
C CYS A 365 -3.97 -16.02 3.26
N ASN A 366 -4.58 -17.17 2.99
CA ASN A 366 -3.95 -18.19 2.14
C ASN A 366 -4.73 -18.54 0.87
N PHE A 367 -6.02 -18.22 0.79
CA PHE A 367 -6.79 -18.51 -0.43
C PHE A 367 -6.36 -17.56 -1.58
N PRO A 368 -6.13 -18.09 -2.80
CA PRO A 368 -5.70 -17.31 -3.96
C PRO A 368 -6.90 -16.59 -4.61
N PHE A 369 -7.44 -15.55 -3.97
CA PHE A 369 -8.63 -14.82 -4.42
C PHE A 369 -8.54 -14.30 -5.86
N ARG A 370 -7.34 -14.22 -6.44
CA ARG A 370 -7.14 -13.86 -7.85
C ARG A 370 -7.86 -14.80 -8.81
N VAL A 371 -8.07 -16.06 -8.44
CA VAL A 371 -8.81 -17.04 -9.27
C VAL A 371 -10.30 -16.68 -9.42
N LEU A 372 -10.81 -15.79 -8.56
CA LEU A 372 -12.19 -15.30 -8.59
C LEU A 372 -12.32 -14.00 -9.39
N ALA A 373 -11.25 -13.50 -10.01
CA ALA A 373 -11.22 -12.16 -10.65
C ALA A 373 -12.21 -12.03 -11.81
N SER A 374 -12.51 -13.12 -12.51
CA SER A 374 -13.47 -13.17 -13.63
C SER A 374 -14.91 -13.49 -13.20
N MET A 375 -15.15 -13.71 -11.90
CA MET A 375 -16.48 -14.04 -11.39
C MET A 375 -17.33 -12.76 -11.20
N PHE A 376 -18.63 -12.97 -10.94
CA PHE A 376 -19.54 -11.88 -10.50
C PHE A 376 -18.92 -11.08 -9.35
N VAL A 377 -19.08 -9.76 -9.37
CA VAL A 377 -18.42 -8.81 -8.45
C VAL A 377 -18.53 -9.21 -6.98
N GLY A 378 -19.71 -9.69 -6.54
CA GLY A 378 -19.90 -10.15 -5.16
C GLY A 378 -18.98 -11.32 -4.77
N ILE A 379 -18.70 -12.23 -5.68
CA ILE A 379 -17.79 -13.38 -5.49
C ILE A 379 -16.34 -12.94 -5.64
N GLN A 380 -16.06 -12.08 -6.63
CA GLN A 380 -14.74 -11.52 -6.86
C GLN A 380 -14.14 -10.90 -5.58
N PHE A 381 -14.96 -10.20 -4.78
CA PHE A 381 -14.55 -9.55 -3.54
C PHE A 381 -14.74 -10.42 -2.27
N SER A 382 -14.71 -11.74 -2.39
CA SER A 382 -14.92 -12.68 -1.26
C SER A 382 -13.99 -12.44 -0.09
N ARG A 383 -12.69 -12.09 -0.31
CA ARG A 383 -11.77 -11.77 0.79
C ARG A 383 -12.24 -10.55 1.59
N LEU A 384 -12.77 -9.53 0.92
CA LEU A 384 -13.31 -8.33 1.58
C LEU A 384 -14.44 -8.71 2.54
N TRP A 385 -15.39 -9.55 2.10
CA TRP A 385 -16.51 -9.99 2.96
C TRP A 385 -16.03 -10.79 4.16
N LEU A 386 -15.04 -11.66 3.97
CA LEU A 386 -14.43 -12.42 5.06
C LEU A 386 -13.68 -11.50 6.04
N VAL A 387 -12.99 -10.46 5.55
CA VAL A 387 -12.33 -9.44 6.39
C VAL A 387 -13.35 -8.65 7.20
N ILE A 388 -14.48 -8.28 6.60
CA ILE A 388 -15.60 -7.61 7.31
C ILE A 388 -16.13 -8.53 8.42
N LEU A 389 -16.40 -9.80 8.10
CA LEU A 389 -16.89 -10.78 9.08
C LEU A 389 -15.88 -10.99 10.22
N LEU A 390 -14.59 -11.15 9.92
CA LEU A 390 -13.52 -11.25 10.91
C LEU A 390 -13.47 -10.01 11.81
N SER A 391 -13.59 -8.82 11.21
CA SER A 391 -13.55 -7.55 11.93
C SER A 391 -14.75 -7.40 12.87
N ILE A 392 -15.94 -7.78 12.43
CA ILE A 392 -17.14 -7.83 13.28
C ILE A 392 -16.92 -8.78 14.46
N CYS A 393 -16.37 -9.96 14.22
CA CYS A 393 -16.04 -10.91 15.28
C CYS A 393 -15.05 -10.31 16.30
N ILE A 394 -13.95 -9.71 15.84
CA ILE A 394 -12.95 -9.04 16.68
C ILE A 394 -13.59 -7.92 17.49
N TYR A 395 -14.38 -7.03 16.87
CA TYR A 395 -15.04 -5.92 17.55
C TYR A 395 -16.05 -6.40 18.60
N LYS A 396 -16.84 -7.44 18.31
CA LYS A 396 -17.73 -8.05 19.31
C LYS A 396 -16.96 -8.62 20.50
N LEU A 397 -15.87 -9.33 20.25
CA LEU A 397 -15.03 -9.91 21.30
C LEU A 397 -14.39 -8.85 22.18
N LEU A 398 -14.02 -7.72 21.60
CA LEU A 398 -13.55 -6.54 22.34
C LEU A 398 -14.68 -5.77 23.03
N GLY A 399 -15.93 -6.25 22.98
CA GLY A 399 -17.08 -5.63 23.65
C GLY A 399 -17.65 -4.43 22.89
N GLY A 400 -17.51 -4.46 21.57
CA GLY A 400 -18.08 -3.45 20.69
C GLY A 400 -19.61 -3.39 20.81
N LYS A 401 -20.13 -2.17 20.89
CA LYS A 401 -21.56 -1.86 20.74
C LYS A 401 -21.67 -0.72 19.75
N PHE A 402 -22.58 -0.86 18.83
CA PHE A 402 -22.92 0.18 17.87
C PHE A 402 -23.40 1.46 18.60
N GLN A 403 -22.86 2.62 18.23
CA GLN A 403 -23.25 3.91 18.82
C GLN A 403 -23.37 4.96 17.73
N VAL A 404 -24.61 5.27 17.36
CA VAL A 404 -24.96 6.20 16.27
C VAL A 404 -24.27 7.55 16.42
N ARG A 405 -24.16 8.09 17.64
CA ARG A 405 -23.54 9.41 17.88
C ARG A 405 -22.09 9.53 17.35
N TYR A 406 -21.28 8.47 17.51
CA TYR A 406 -19.89 8.51 17.01
C TYR A 406 -19.83 8.33 15.51
N ILE A 407 -20.76 7.59 14.94
CA ILE A 407 -20.88 7.44 13.49
C ILE A 407 -21.30 8.78 12.88
N ALA A 408 -22.31 9.44 13.44
CA ALA A 408 -22.75 10.76 12.97
C ALA A 408 -21.64 11.83 13.07
N LEU A 409 -20.87 11.83 14.18
CA LEU A 409 -19.73 12.72 14.32
C LEU A 409 -18.64 12.42 13.27
N THR A 410 -18.29 11.15 13.07
CA THR A 410 -17.28 10.75 12.08
C THR A 410 -17.75 11.07 10.67
N PHE A 411 -19.02 10.87 10.37
CA PHE A 411 -19.64 11.24 9.10
C PHE A 411 -19.48 12.74 8.82
N ALA A 412 -19.76 13.60 9.78
CA ALA A 412 -19.57 15.04 9.63
C ALA A 412 -18.11 15.44 9.46
N VAL A 413 -17.19 14.83 10.23
CA VAL A 413 -15.75 15.14 10.16
C VAL A 413 -15.11 14.68 8.83
N LEU A 414 -15.58 13.55 8.27
CA LEU A 414 -15.06 13.06 7.00
C LEU A 414 -15.65 13.78 5.78
N PHE A 415 -16.76 14.50 5.93
CA PHE A 415 -17.45 15.14 4.81
C PHE A 415 -16.54 16.00 3.92
N PRO A 416 -15.67 16.90 4.45
CA PRO A 416 -14.80 17.70 3.61
C PRO A 416 -13.88 16.88 2.71
N MET A 417 -13.39 15.71 3.18
CA MET A 417 -12.50 14.83 2.42
C MET A 417 -13.20 14.18 1.22
N PHE A 418 -14.50 13.93 1.32
CA PHE A 418 -15.28 13.29 0.27
C PHE A 418 -16.10 14.28 -0.57
N TYR A 419 -16.13 15.56 -0.14
CA TYR A 419 -16.94 16.58 -0.83
C TYR A 419 -16.57 16.73 -2.30
N GLY A 420 -15.27 16.75 -2.61
CA GLY A 420 -14.78 16.83 -3.98
C GLY A 420 -15.28 15.66 -4.84
N THR A 421 -15.20 14.44 -4.34
CA THR A 421 -15.69 13.23 -5.04
C THR A 421 -17.21 13.25 -5.19
N ILE A 422 -17.94 13.69 -4.16
CA ILE A 422 -19.42 13.77 -4.18
C ILE A 422 -19.90 14.87 -5.12
N LYS A 423 -19.20 16.02 -5.16
CA LYS A 423 -19.53 17.12 -6.09
C LYS A 423 -19.41 16.69 -7.54
N GLY A 424 -18.62 15.66 -7.80
CA GLY A 424 -18.27 15.18 -9.13
C GLY A 424 -17.00 15.86 -9.64
N LYS A 425 -16.26 15.13 -10.46
CA LYS A 425 -15.13 15.70 -11.21
C LYS A 425 -15.68 16.59 -12.33
N THR A 426 -14.88 17.52 -12.80
CA THR A 426 -15.06 18.15 -14.12
C THR A 426 -15.24 17.04 -15.15
N GLU A 427 -16.20 17.17 -16.05
CA GLU A 427 -16.46 16.20 -17.12
C GLU A 427 -15.15 16.01 -17.90
N ASP A 428 -14.62 14.78 -17.85
CA ASP A 428 -13.46 14.39 -18.66
C ASP A 428 -13.98 14.04 -20.05
N ALA A 429 -13.69 14.91 -21.01
CA ALA A 429 -14.06 14.71 -22.42
C ALA A 429 -13.01 13.88 -23.18
N SER A 430 -11.96 13.37 -22.52
CA SER A 430 -10.90 12.62 -23.18
C SER A 430 -11.25 11.15 -23.42
N HIS A 431 -10.74 10.62 -24.54
CA HIS A 431 -10.92 9.25 -24.97
C HIS A 431 -9.57 8.51 -25.03
N TYR A 432 -9.57 7.19 -24.76
CA TYR A 432 -8.36 6.38 -24.96
C TYR A 432 -8.07 6.22 -26.45
N ALA A 433 -6.83 6.50 -26.85
CA ALA A 433 -6.38 6.29 -28.23
C ALA A 433 -6.12 4.82 -28.57
N LEU A 434 -5.93 3.97 -27.55
CA LEU A 434 -5.65 2.56 -27.69
C LEU A 434 -6.86 1.74 -27.21
N SER A 435 -7.29 0.77 -28.00
CA SER A 435 -8.47 -0.05 -27.69
C SER A 435 -8.24 -1.08 -26.56
N GLU A 436 -6.99 -1.46 -26.30
CA GLU A 436 -6.64 -2.48 -25.32
C GLU A 436 -5.34 -2.14 -24.58
N LYS A 437 -5.28 -2.52 -23.29
CA LYS A 437 -4.07 -2.39 -22.48
C LYS A 437 -3.11 -3.55 -22.71
N LYS A 438 -2.23 -3.43 -23.68
CA LYS A 438 -1.18 -4.43 -23.98
C LYS A 438 0.13 -4.17 -23.25
N HIS A 439 0.42 -2.92 -22.90
CA HIS A 439 1.70 -2.47 -22.36
C HIS A 439 1.59 -2.02 -20.91
N PHE A 440 2.72 -1.98 -20.22
CA PHE A 440 2.79 -1.46 -18.84
C PHE A 440 2.55 0.05 -18.82
N MET A 441 3.18 0.79 -19.76
CA MET A 441 2.98 2.22 -19.99
C MET A 441 3.33 2.60 -21.43
N VAL A 442 2.77 3.71 -21.89
CA VAL A 442 3.23 4.45 -23.07
C VAL A 442 4.04 5.64 -22.57
N TYR A 443 5.23 5.87 -23.11
CA TYR A 443 6.10 6.95 -22.62
C TYR A 443 6.43 8.00 -23.68
N ASP A 444 6.15 7.71 -24.95
CA ASP A 444 6.33 8.64 -26.05
C ASP A 444 5.36 8.30 -27.20
N PHE A 445 5.05 9.29 -28.07
CA PHE A 445 4.34 9.09 -29.32
C PHE A 445 4.78 10.14 -30.36
N PHE A 446 4.69 9.81 -31.64
CA PHE A 446 5.22 10.62 -32.72
C PHE A 446 4.54 10.30 -34.06
N ASN A 447 4.81 11.14 -35.07
CA ASN A 447 4.40 10.89 -36.44
C ASN A 447 5.45 9.98 -37.13
N ASP A 448 5.03 8.79 -37.53
CA ASP A 448 5.81 7.86 -38.31
C ASP A 448 5.24 7.73 -39.72
N GLN A 449 5.84 8.44 -40.70
CA GLN A 449 5.46 8.41 -42.10
C GLN A 449 3.96 8.67 -42.36
N GLY A 450 3.36 9.62 -41.65
CA GLY A 450 1.94 9.97 -41.79
C GLY A 450 1.01 9.08 -40.94
N LYS A 451 1.53 8.30 -40.01
CA LYS A 451 0.76 7.53 -39.05
C LYS A 451 1.18 7.83 -37.62
N LEU A 452 0.23 7.75 -36.69
CA LEU A 452 0.51 7.85 -35.26
C LEU A 452 1.26 6.60 -34.81
N ALA A 453 2.48 6.77 -34.30
CA ALA A 453 3.25 5.73 -33.64
C ALA A 453 3.48 6.09 -32.17
N TYR A 454 3.66 5.08 -31.34
CA TYR A 454 3.98 5.28 -29.92
C TYR A 454 5.04 4.30 -29.44
N LYS A 455 5.80 4.74 -28.42
CA LYS A 455 6.76 3.93 -27.69
C LYS A 455 6.17 3.49 -26.36
N ALA A 456 6.23 2.21 -26.08
CA ALA A 456 5.65 1.61 -24.89
C ALA A 456 6.64 0.71 -24.17
N LEU A 457 6.50 0.66 -22.85
CA LEU A 457 7.20 -0.27 -21.98
C LEU A 457 6.38 -1.56 -21.88
N GLY A 458 6.85 -2.61 -22.52
CA GLY A 458 6.27 -3.96 -22.46
C GLY A 458 6.85 -4.80 -21.32
N ARG A 459 6.58 -6.10 -21.35
CA ARG A 459 7.16 -7.06 -20.37
C ARG A 459 8.64 -7.36 -20.61
N HIS A 460 9.10 -7.19 -21.84
CA HIS A 460 10.43 -7.62 -22.31
C HIS A 460 11.28 -6.47 -22.86
N GLY A 461 10.91 -5.23 -22.55
CA GLY A 461 11.61 -4.03 -22.98
C GLY A 461 10.75 -3.02 -23.70
N ASP A 462 11.43 -2.10 -24.36
CA ASP A 462 10.80 -1.05 -25.15
C ASP A 462 10.28 -1.59 -26.48
N GLU A 463 9.06 -1.22 -26.81
CA GLU A 463 8.40 -1.56 -28.06
C GLU A 463 7.95 -0.28 -28.77
N THR A 464 8.12 -0.22 -30.09
CA THR A 464 7.58 0.84 -30.95
C THR A 464 6.44 0.26 -31.78
N ILE A 465 5.28 0.90 -31.72
CA ILE A 465 4.06 0.41 -32.38
C ILE A 465 3.47 1.54 -33.22
N THR A 466 3.29 1.28 -34.52
CA THR A 466 2.60 2.17 -35.45
C THR A 466 1.12 1.81 -35.50
N THR A 467 0.24 2.79 -35.33
CA THR A 467 -1.22 2.60 -35.37
C THR A 467 -1.76 2.80 -36.80
N ASP A 468 -3.05 2.54 -37.00
CA ASP A 468 -3.74 2.85 -38.24
C ASP A 468 -4.28 4.30 -38.31
N ILE A 469 -3.99 5.13 -37.30
CA ILE A 469 -4.42 6.53 -37.25
C ILE A 469 -3.56 7.36 -38.20
N SER A 470 -4.18 7.89 -39.24
CA SER A 470 -3.50 8.73 -40.21
C SER A 470 -3.27 10.15 -39.68
N ILE A 471 -2.09 10.70 -39.92
CA ILE A 471 -1.67 12.04 -39.51
C ILE A 471 -1.40 12.89 -40.73
N THR A 472 -2.09 14.03 -40.86
CA THR A 472 -1.85 15.06 -41.86
C THR A 472 -1.10 16.27 -41.28
N SER A 473 -1.35 16.61 -40.02
CA SER A 473 -0.61 17.63 -39.28
C SER A 473 -0.26 17.12 -37.86
N PHE A 474 0.88 17.57 -37.32
CA PHE A 474 1.38 17.15 -36.00
C PHE A 474 2.14 18.32 -35.38
N ASP A 475 1.45 19.08 -34.50
CA ASP A 475 2.00 20.29 -33.89
C ASP A 475 2.17 20.13 -32.40
N GLU A 476 3.43 20.05 -31.98
CA GLU A 476 3.83 19.91 -30.56
C GLU A 476 3.81 21.24 -29.78
N GLN A 477 3.62 22.38 -30.48
CA GLN A 477 3.65 23.71 -29.86
C GLN A 477 2.27 24.35 -29.73
N ALA A 478 1.27 23.80 -30.40
CA ALA A 478 -0.08 24.36 -30.44
C ALA A 478 -0.76 24.36 -29.06
N ILE A 479 -0.50 23.33 -28.26
CA ILE A 479 -1.16 23.11 -26.96
C ILE A 479 -0.16 23.31 -25.81
N ILE A 480 -0.54 24.16 -24.87
CA ILE A 480 0.29 24.48 -23.71
C ILE A 480 -0.16 23.64 -22.51
N LEU A 481 0.79 22.96 -21.86
CA LEU A 481 0.58 22.27 -20.59
C LEU A 481 1.08 23.16 -19.44
N LYS A 482 0.16 23.58 -18.56
CA LYS A 482 0.50 24.29 -17.31
C LYS A 482 0.01 23.48 -16.12
N GLU A 483 0.92 23.12 -15.23
CA GLU A 483 0.68 22.22 -14.10
C GLU A 483 0.11 20.85 -14.55
N HIS A 484 -1.19 20.70 -14.62
CA HIS A 484 -1.86 19.47 -15.09
C HIS A 484 -3.02 19.76 -16.02
N GLU A 485 -3.14 21.00 -16.49
CA GLU A 485 -4.19 21.45 -17.39
C GLU A 485 -3.65 21.74 -18.78
N LEU A 486 -4.45 21.43 -19.80
CA LEU A 486 -4.16 21.68 -21.19
C LEU A 486 -4.84 22.97 -21.62
N TYR A 487 -4.13 23.81 -22.40
CA TYR A 487 -4.62 25.08 -22.91
C TYR A 487 -4.46 25.15 -24.42
N ASP A 488 -5.54 25.53 -25.09
CA ASP A 488 -5.52 25.99 -26.49
C ASP A 488 -5.65 27.52 -26.49
N GLY A 489 -4.52 28.23 -26.67
CA GLY A 489 -4.43 29.66 -26.42
C GLY A 489 -4.72 29.97 -24.94
N ASP A 490 -5.80 30.74 -24.68
CA ASP A 490 -6.27 31.07 -23.32
C ASP A 490 -7.39 30.15 -22.82
N ASP A 491 -7.91 29.25 -23.66
CA ASP A 491 -9.01 28.37 -23.33
C ASP A 491 -8.52 27.07 -22.66
N VAL A 492 -9.14 26.70 -21.52
CA VAL A 492 -8.84 25.47 -20.80
C VAL A 492 -9.54 24.28 -21.43
N ILE A 493 -8.77 23.30 -21.87
CA ILE A 493 -9.29 22.03 -22.37
C ILE A 493 -9.72 21.15 -21.18
N LYS A 494 -11.01 20.80 -21.11
CA LYS A 494 -11.57 20.02 -20.01
C LYS A 494 -11.06 18.58 -20.00
N THR A 495 -10.19 18.26 -19.07
CA THR A 495 -9.67 16.91 -18.82
C THR A 495 -9.71 16.58 -17.32
N ASP A 496 -9.43 15.31 -16.96
CA ASP A 496 -9.26 14.92 -15.57
C ASP A 496 -8.04 15.60 -14.90
N ALA A 497 -7.93 15.50 -13.58
CA ALA A 497 -6.85 16.09 -12.79
C ALA A 497 -5.58 15.22 -12.71
N SER A 498 -5.42 14.20 -13.56
CA SER A 498 -4.24 13.35 -13.58
C SER A 498 -3.02 14.05 -14.19
N LEU A 499 -1.83 13.46 -13.98
CA LEU A 499 -0.60 13.96 -14.61
C LEU A 499 -0.68 13.78 -16.12
N LYS A 500 -0.30 14.84 -16.86
CA LYS A 500 -0.25 14.83 -18.32
C LYS A 500 1.14 15.17 -18.81
N LYS A 501 1.49 14.63 -19.98
CA LYS A 501 2.74 14.94 -20.69
C LYS A 501 2.50 15.02 -22.18
N LYS A 502 3.34 15.77 -22.86
CA LYS A 502 3.44 15.83 -24.33
C LYS A 502 2.08 16.04 -25.02
N PRO A 503 1.38 17.17 -24.82
CA PRO A 503 0.20 17.47 -25.59
C PRO A 503 0.60 17.82 -27.04
N VAL A 504 -0.10 17.27 -28.01
CA VAL A 504 0.15 17.48 -29.45
C VAL A 504 -1.16 17.64 -30.17
N LEU A 505 -1.29 18.70 -30.95
CA LEU A 505 -2.42 18.89 -31.86
C LEU A 505 -2.20 18.06 -33.16
N VAL A 506 -3.13 17.18 -33.44
CA VAL A 506 -3.08 16.29 -34.61
C VAL A 506 -4.28 16.53 -35.50
N ASN A 507 -4.03 16.65 -36.81
CA ASN A 507 -5.05 16.90 -37.82
C ASN A 507 -5.91 18.15 -37.55
N ASP A 508 -5.35 19.14 -36.85
CA ASP A 508 -5.96 20.43 -36.49
C ASP A 508 -7.28 20.31 -35.69
N SER A 509 -7.63 19.11 -35.21
CA SER A 509 -8.91 18.83 -34.54
C SER A 509 -8.80 17.98 -33.28
N ARG A 510 -7.67 17.29 -33.07
CA ARG A 510 -7.49 16.37 -31.93
C ARG A 510 -6.24 16.70 -31.15
N VAL A 511 -6.38 16.80 -29.83
CA VAL A 511 -5.23 16.90 -28.92
C VAL A 511 -4.92 15.54 -28.34
N TYR A 512 -3.79 14.96 -28.73
CA TYR A 512 -3.26 13.74 -28.09
C TYR A 512 -2.34 14.10 -26.94
N PHE A 513 -2.37 13.31 -25.88
CA PHE A 513 -1.51 13.50 -24.71
C PHE A 513 -1.33 12.19 -23.94
N LEU A 514 -0.24 12.12 -23.17
CA LEU A 514 0.02 11.03 -22.23
C LEU A 514 -0.59 11.38 -20.88
N THR A 515 -1.28 10.42 -20.25
CA THR A 515 -1.88 10.60 -18.91
C THR A 515 -1.77 9.32 -18.07
N ASP A 516 -1.62 9.48 -16.76
CA ASP A 516 -1.62 8.38 -15.80
C ASP A 516 -2.99 8.11 -15.15
N HIS A 517 -4.07 8.59 -15.77
CA HIS A 517 -5.43 8.41 -15.30
C HIS A 517 -5.77 6.94 -15.02
N HIS A 518 -6.26 6.65 -13.82
CA HIS A 518 -6.52 5.29 -13.30
C HIS A 518 -5.33 4.32 -13.32
N SER A 519 -4.16 4.78 -13.70
CA SER A 519 -2.92 4.00 -13.70
C SER A 519 -2.06 4.31 -12.46
N ARG A 520 -0.86 3.74 -12.41
CA ARG A 520 0.14 4.17 -11.45
C ARG A 520 0.62 5.55 -11.80
N ARG A 521 1.00 6.35 -10.80
CA ARG A 521 1.65 7.64 -11.01
C ARG A 521 2.84 7.46 -11.97
N GLY A 522 2.86 8.24 -13.05
CA GLY A 522 3.90 8.17 -14.07
C GLY A 522 3.82 6.98 -15.05
N ALA A 523 2.90 6.03 -14.89
CA ALA A 523 2.65 4.98 -15.87
C ALA A 523 1.58 5.46 -16.86
N PHE A 524 2.01 6.19 -17.88
CA PHE A 524 1.12 6.86 -18.81
C PHE A 524 0.42 5.91 -19.78
N THR A 525 -0.73 6.35 -20.26
CA THR A 525 -1.42 5.83 -21.43
C THR A 525 -1.71 6.98 -22.41
N LEU A 526 -1.98 6.67 -23.66
CA LEU A 526 -2.27 7.66 -24.68
C LEU A 526 -3.77 7.92 -24.73
N LYS A 527 -4.16 9.19 -24.52
CA LYS A 527 -5.52 9.69 -24.69
C LYS A 527 -5.56 10.80 -25.75
N TYR A 528 -6.76 11.10 -26.21
CA TYR A 528 -7.03 12.25 -27.06
C TYR A 528 -8.34 12.94 -26.67
N ILE A 529 -8.51 14.17 -27.10
CA ILE A 529 -9.74 14.95 -27.01
C ILE A 529 -10.01 15.61 -28.36
N ASP A 530 -11.27 15.61 -28.82
CA ASP A 530 -11.71 16.34 -29.98
C ASP A 530 -11.98 17.81 -29.61
N LEU A 531 -11.38 18.78 -30.32
CA LEU A 531 -11.55 20.22 -30.06
C LEU A 531 -12.89 20.75 -30.58
N ASP A 532 -13.52 20.04 -31.51
CA ASP A 532 -14.76 20.46 -32.15
C ASP A 532 -16.04 20.09 -31.36
N ASN A 533 -15.93 19.58 -30.13
CA ASN A 533 -17.07 19.19 -29.30
C ASN A 533 -17.25 20.11 -28.08
#